data_86754c926c72a85d215ee941c9bd8ae9
#
_entry.id   86754c926c72a85d215ee941c9bd8ae9
#
_cell.length_a   1.000
_cell.length_b   1.000
_cell.length_c   1.000
_cell.angle_alpha   90.00
_cell.angle_beta   90.00
_cell.angle_gamma   90.00
#
_symmetry.space_group_name_H-M   'P 1'
#
loop_
_entity.id
_entity.type
_entity.pdbx_description
1 polymer ?
#
loop_
_entity_poly.entity_id
_entity_poly.type
_entity_poly.pdbx_seq_one_letter_code
_entity_poly.pdbx_strand_id
1 'polypeptide(L)'
;EFIFGGIKGLNIFNPADEEAMFSYYEPTITFESFMVDGEKYKNIDNLQFKYDQNDLKISYFIPQYRNNNLKFYYKLEGVMDEWTSTSNNQVLFNKLDPGKYTFKIKARNQKGVMGEEYKVTFTIKPPLWKSKGAIISYIVMIIMLVCYNSTKVKRLDNLVAVRTEALSNEMETNKQLFDKIIEVERNKNNYFINLSHELRTPLNVISSVEQLITNLNKSPKGISREKIDEYMVVMNKNIKRLLNLINNIIDTTKIENGKYKINIQEEDIVYIVEESALSLKDAIESMGLNLIIDTNTEEKIIKCDRNEIERCIINLLSNAAKFTPVGGDIKVDILDLGDKVKIIVEDTGIGIEEKYHAAIFDRFNQIVDEHTEVKGGSGLGLTITKHIIDMHNGEIYVESEVNKGTKFTIILPVDDSIDENIII
;
A
#
# COMPACT_ATOMS: atom_id res chain seq x y z
N GLU A 1 -119.98 3.25 -10.68
CA GLU A 1 -119.63 2.73 -12.02
C GLU A 1 -119.38 3.93 -12.98
N PHE A 2 -118.28 3.89 -13.72
CA PHE A 2 -118.04 4.84 -14.81
C PHE A 2 -118.35 4.14 -16.14
N ILE A 3 -119.15 4.82 -17.01
CA ILE A 3 -119.53 4.28 -18.30
C ILE A 3 -118.80 5.08 -19.39
N PHE A 4 -117.97 4.42 -20.16
CA PHE A 4 -117.29 5.05 -21.32
C PHE A 4 -117.84 4.50 -22.58
N GLY A 5 -118.48 5.38 -23.37
CA GLY A 5 -118.98 5.07 -24.71
C GLY A 5 -117.85 5.19 -25.75
N GLY A 6 -117.57 4.14 -26.51
CA GLY A 6 -116.63 4.12 -27.65
C GLY A 6 -117.34 3.65 -28.94
N ILE A 7 -116.70 3.78 -30.05
CA ILE A 7 -117.25 3.45 -31.41
C ILE A 7 -117.70 1.97 -31.53
N LYS A 8 -117.28 1.11 -30.63
CA LYS A 8 -117.54 -0.37 -30.61
C LYS A 8 -118.27 -0.87 -29.35
N GLY A 9 -118.94 -0.03 -28.59
CA GLY A 9 -119.68 -0.45 -27.40
C GLY A 9 -119.42 0.37 -26.15
N LEU A 10 -120.09 0.01 -25.10
CA LEU A 10 -120.01 0.64 -23.78
C LEU A 10 -119.00 -0.19 -22.90
N ASN A 11 -118.06 0.49 -22.38
CA ASN A 11 -117.20 -0.10 -21.32
C ASN A 11 -117.68 0.43 -19.95
N ILE A 12 -118.19 -0.46 -19.11
CA ILE A 12 -118.57 -0.19 -17.74
C ILE A 12 -117.38 -0.48 -16.87
N PHE A 13 -116.90 0.53 -16.16
CA PHE A 13 -115.77 0.44 -15.26
C PHE A 13 -116.17 0.74 -13.80
N ASN A 14 -115.96 -0.16 -12.95
CA ASN A 14 -116.18 0.05 -11.53
C ASN A 14 -114.78 0.29 -10.83
N PRO A 15 -114.61 1.47 -10.23
CA PRO A 15 -113.34 1.82 -9.57
C PRO A 15 -112.97 0.82 -8.48
N ALA A 16 -113.96 0.14 -7.86
CA ALA A 16 -113.70 -0.82 -6.80
C ALA A 16 -113.03 -2.15 -7.34
N ASP A 17 -113.37 -2.54 -8.58
CA ASP A 17 -112.81 -3.71 -9.24
C ASP A 17 -111.32 -3.47 -9.62
N GLU A 18 -111.06 -2.22 -10.00
CA GLU A 18 -109.67 -1.83 -10.28
C GLU A 18 -108.79 -1.82 -9.03
N GLU A 19 -109.30 -1.33 -7.89
CA GLU A 19 -108.55 -1.40 -6.60
C GLU A 19 -108.28 -2.84 -6.15
N ALA A 20 -109.21 -3.78 -6.41
CA ALA A 20 -109.04 -5.18 -6.07
C ALA A 20 -108.02 -5.84 -6.99
N MET A 21 -108.03 -5.54 -8.29
CA MET A 21 -107.11 -6.11 -9.27
C MET A 21 -105.62 -5.68 -9.03
N PHE A 22 -105.47 -4.40 -8.68
CA PHE A 22 -104.11 -3.89 -8.37
C PHE A 22 -103.57 -4.35 -6.97
N SER A 23 -104.41 -4.91 -6.13
CA SER A 23 -103.99 -5.34 -4.79
C SER A 23 -103.08 -6.58 -4.77
N TYR A 24 -103.08 -7.36 -5.83
CA TYR A 24 -102.27 -8.59 -5.98
C TYR A 24 -101.13 -8.42 -6.98
N TYR A 25 -100.91 -7.19 -7.49
CA TYR A 25 -99.90 -6.96 -8.47
C TYR A 25 -98.51 -6.95 -7.83
N GLU A 26 -97.65 -7.82 -8.29
CA GLU A 26 -96.20 -7.84 -7.91
C GLU A 26 -95.48 -6.72 -8.64
N PRO A 27 -94.87 -5.76 -7.94
CA PRO A 27 -94.18 -4.65 -8.60
C PRO A 27 -92.93 -5.13 -9.31
N THR A 28 -92.87 -5.04 -10.65
CA THR A 28 -91.74 -5.39 -11.47
C THR A 28 -90.89 -4.17 -11.73
N ILE A 29 -89.60 -4.23 -11.36
CA ILE A 29 -88.63 -3.15 -11.51
C ILE A 29 -88.04 -3.17 -12.90
N THR A 30 -87.97 -2.02 -13.54
CA THR A 30 -87.25 -1.81 -14.77
C THR A 30 -86.14 -0.81 -14.56
N PHE A 31 -84.91 -1.18 -14.97
CA PHE A 31 -83.79 -0.25 -14.93
C PHE A 31 -83.91 0.81 -16.02
N GLU A 32 -83.79 2.05 -15.65
CA GLU A 32 -83.80 3.19 -16.56
C GLU A 32 -82.44 3.49 -17.10
N SER A 33 -81.46 3.55 -16.19
CA SER A 33 -80.09 3.83 -16.54
C SER A 33 -79.12 3.34 -15.49
N PHE A 34 -77.99 2.87 -15.96
CA PHE A 34 -76.79 2.58 -15.16
C PHE A 34 -75.71 3.55 -15.64
N MET A 35 -75.31 4.44 -14.78
CA MET A 35 -74.27 5.43 -15.10
C MET A 35 -73.10 5.28 -14.22
N VAL A 36 -71.89 5.39 -14.80
CA VAL A 36 -70.60 5.38 -14.08
C VAL A 36 -69.83 6.61 -14.50
N ASP A 37 -69.43 7.43 -13.56
CA ASP A 37 -68.70 8.71 -13.77
C ASP A 37 -69.42 9.60 -14.83
N GLY A 38 -70.78 9.54 -14.88
CA GLY A 38 -71.59 10.31 -15.83
C GLY A 38 -71.80 9.67 -17.19
N GLU A 39 -71.16 8.55 -17.51
CA GLU A 39 -71.39 7.80 -18.73
C GLU A 39 -72.54 6.80 -18.57
N LYS A 40 -73.45 6.71 -19.54
CA LYS A 40 -74.64 5.86 -19.52
C LYS A 40 -74.35 4.53 -20.21
N TYR A 41 -74.57 3.42 -19.50
CA TYR A 41 -74.37 2.04 -19.99
C TYR A 41 -75.76 1.45 -20.30
N LYS A 42 -75.96 0.94 -21.53
CA LYS A 42 -77.18 0.32 -21.97
C LYS A 42 -77.26 -1.19 -21.69
N ASN A 43 -76.14 -1.86 -21.72
CA ASN A 43 -76.05 -3.29 -21.37
C ASN A 43 -75.58 -3.42 -19.94
N ILE A 44 -76.28 -4.13 -19.09
CA ILE A 44 -76.11 -4.14 -17.64
C ILE A 44 -75.45 -5.50 -17.20
N ASP A 45 -75.20 -6.41 -18.11
CA ASP A 45 -74.63 -7.74 -17.78
C ASP A 45 -73.14 -7.72 -17.75
N ASN A 46 -72.51 -8.17 -16.64
CA ASN A 46 -71.07 -8.34 -16.47
C ASN A 46 -70.21 -7.10 -16.77
N LEU A 47 -70.64 -5.96 -16.32
CA LEU A 47 -69.93 -4.69 -16.49
C LEU A 47 -68.57 -4.72 -15.82
N GLN A 48 -67.55 -4.24 -16.54
CA GLN A 48 -66.19 -4.13 -16.02
C GLN A 48 -65.71 -2.67 -16.14
N PHE A 49 -65.33 -2.09 -15.01
CA PHE A 49 -64.86 -0.73 -14.90
C PHE A 49 -63.40 -0.65 -14.55
N LYS A 50 -62.76 0.46 -14.88
CA LYS A 50 -61.41 0.78 -14.44
C LYS A 50 -61.49 1.26 -12.98
N TYR A 51 -60.29 1.25 -12.32
CA TYR A 51 -60.19 1.67 -10.91
C TYR A 51 -60.62 3.12 -10.65
N ASP A 52 -60.55 3.98 -11.67
CA ASP A 52 -60.91 5.40 -11.65
C ASP A 52 -62.40 5.61 -11.97
N GLN A 53 -63.12 4.62 -12.49
CA GLN A 53 -64.53 4.59 -12.79
C GLN A 53 -65.28 4.00 -11.57
N ASN A 54 -65.48 4.79 -10.53
CA ASN A 54 -65.95 4.31 -9.25
C ASN A 54 -67.13 5.06 -8.64
N ASP A 55 -67.67 6.05 -9.35
CA ASP A 55 -68.89 6.72 -8.96
C ASP A 55 -70.07 6.16 -9.77
N LEU A 56 -71.00 5.49 -9.09
CA LEU A 56 -72.04 4.70 -9.68
C LEU A 56 -73.42 5.31 -9.35
N LYS A 57 -74.21 5.58 -10.40
CA LYS A 57 -75.61 6.02 -10.28
C LYS A 57 -76.52 5.01 -10.99
N ILE A 58 -77.42 4.42 -10.25
CA ILE A 58 -78.43 3.47 -10.75
C ILE A 58 -79.80 4.10 -10.66
N SER A 59 -80.49 4.24 -11.83
CA SER A 59 -81.86 4.74 -11.90
C SER A 59 -82.78 3.59 -12.34
N TYR A 60 -83.90 3.53 -11.70
CA TYR A 60 -84.84 2.47 -11.88
C TYR A 60 -86.28 3.00 -11.72
N PHE A 61 -87.26 2.37 -12.31
CA PHE A 61 -88.62 2.72 -12.18
C PHE A 61 -89.53 1.47 -12.29
N ILE A 62 -90.79 1.62 -11.88
CA ILE A 62 -91.84 0.60 -12.09
C ILE A 62 -92.79 1.16 -13.12
N PRO A 63 -92.99 0.50 -14.29
CA PRO A 63 -93.84 0.95 -15.32
C PRO A 63 -95.37 0.79 -14.93
N GLN A 64 -95.90 1.69 -14.07
CA GLN A 64 -97.29 1.71 -13.62
C GLN A 64 -97.89 3.10 -13.78
N TYR A 65 -99.17 3.13 -14.21
CA TYR A 65 -99.87 4.33 -14.53
C TYR A 65 -100.38 5.16 -13.34
N ARG A 66 -100.33 4.64 -12.10
CA ARG A 66 -100.69 5.34 -10.88
C ARG A 66 -99.46 5.48 -9.92
N ASN A 67 -99.33 6.69 -9.41
CA ASN A 67 -98.36 7.07 -8.43
C ASN A 67 -98.71 6.50 -7.06
N ASN A 68 -98.51 5.22 -6.86
CA ASN A 68 -98.72 4.58 -5.60
C ASN A 68 -97.40 4.70 -4.81
N ASN A 69 -97.42 5.10 -3.51
CA ASN A 69 -96.28 5.20 -2.60
C ASN A 69 -95.49 3.87 -2.54
N LEU A 70 -94.62 3.62 -3.53
CA LEU A 70 -93.78 2.46 -3.67
C LEU A 70 -92.57 2.66 -2.81
N LYS A 71 -92.19 1.63 -2.08
CA LYS A 71 -90.90 1.61 -1.37
C LYS A 71 -89.98 0.61 -2.03
N PHE A 72 -88.73 1.09 -2.38
CA PHE A 72 -87.69 0.26 -2.93
C PHE A 72 -86.79 -0.18 -1.77
N TYR A 73 -86.29 -1.44 -1.83
CA TYR A 73 -85.31 -2.00 -0.95
C TYR A 73 -84.13 -2.43 -1.80
N TYR A 74 -82.97 -1.90 -1.50
CA TYR A 74 -81.77 -2.20 -2.25
C TYR A 74 -80.57 -2.58 -1.31
N LYS A 75 -79.64 -3.32 -1.81
CA LYS A 75 -78.36 -3.57 -1.20
C LYS A 75 -77.29 -3.70 -2.25
N LEU A 76 -76.04 -3.40 -1.90
CA LEU A 76 -74.90 -3.59 -2.73
C LEU A 76 -73.96 -4.56 -1.99
N GLU A 77 -74.00 -5.87 -2.38
CA GLU A 77 -73.12 -6.85 -1.83
C GLU A 77 -71.69 -6.49 -2.15
N GLY A 78 -70.81 -6.52 -1.15
CA GLY A 78 -69.45 -6.00 -1.18
C GLY A 78 -69.27 -4.62 -0.54
N VAL A 79 -70.34 -3.91 -0.21
CA VAL A 79 -70.34 -2.63 0.52
C VAL A 79 -71.26 -2.68 1.72
N MET A 80 -72.50 -3.19 1.52
CA MET A 80 -73.51 -3.28 2.56
C MET A 80 -74.31 -4.61 2.42
N ASP A 81 -74.44 -5.33 3.51
CA ASP A 81 -75.15 -6.63 3.52
C ASP A 81 -76.62 -6.50 3.93
N GLU A 82 -76.97 -5.37 4.52
CA GLU A 82 -78.35 -5.12 4.94
C GLU A 82 -79.16 -4.41 3.87
N TRP A 83 -80.48 -4.71 3.82
CA TRP A 83 -81.42 -4.04 2.91
C TRP A 83 -81.74 -2.63 3.38
N THR A 84 -81.41 -1.65 2.57
CA THR A 84 -81.74 -0.24 2.81
C THR A 84 -83.00 0.14 2.06
N SER A 85 -84.00 0.81 2.72
CA SER A 85 -85.26 1.26 2.10
C SER A 85 -85.09 2.69 1.56
N THR A 86 -85.65 2.93 0.41
CA THR A 86 -85.70 4.28 -0.24
C THR A 86 -87.04 4.46 -0.97
N SER A 87 -87.50 5.71 -1.07
CA SER A 87 -88.57 6.12 -1.96
C SER A 87 -88.10 6.80 -3.25
N ASN A 88 -86.78 6.98 -3.38
CA ASN A 88 -86.13 7.53 -4.55
C ASN A 88 -86.09 6.51 -5.68
N ASN A 89 -86.17 6.96 -6.93
CA ASN A 89 -86.01 6.13 -8.12
C ASN A 89 -84.52 6.02 -8.59
N GLN A 90 -83.55 6.45 -7.74
CA GLN A 90 -82.15 6.38 -8.04
C GLN A 90 -81.34 6.15 -6.75
N VAL A 91 -80.21 5.45 -6.89
CA VAL A 91 -79.25 5.24 -5.82
C VAL A 91 -77.86 5.62 -6.35
N LEU A 92 -77.09 6.27 -5.48
CA LEU A 92 -75.73 6.73 -5.76
C LEU A 92 -74.76 6.00 -4.84
N PHE A 93 -73.71 5.48 -5.41
CA PHE A 93 -72.54 4.90 -4.68
C PHE A 93 -71.29 5.64 -5.16
N ASN A 94 -70.57 6.32 -4.28
CA ASN A 94 -69.40 7.10 -4.61
C ASN A 94 -68.16 6.43 -4.09
N LYS A 95 -67.06 6.48 -4.88
CA LYS A 95 -65.73 5.99 -4.49
C LYS A 95 -65.70 4.52 -4.07
N LEU A 96 -66.28 3.66 -4.89
CA LEU A 96 -66.22 2.23 -4.67
C LEU A 96 -64.81 1.73 -4.87
N ASP A 97 -64.34 0.91 -3.95
CA ASP A 97 -63.02 0.25 -4.05
C ASP A 97 -62.97 -0.79 -5.19
N PRO A 98 -61.81 -1.12 -5.73
CA PRO A 98 -61.68 -2.23 -6.67
C PRO A 98 -62.20 -3.53 -6.07
N GLY A 99 -63.16 -4.15 -6.75
CA GLY A 99 -63.82 -5.35 -6.26
C GLY A 99 -64.93 -5.84 -7.17
N LYS A 100 -65.58 -6.94 -6.81
CA LYS A 100 -66.75 -7.48 -7.45
C LYS A 100 -67.97 -7.14 -6.60
N TYR A 101 -68.97 -6.54 -7.23
CA TYR A 101 -70.18 -6.03 -6.58
C TYR A 101 -71.42 -6.63 -7.23
N THR A 102 -72.47 -6.87 -6.41
CA THR A 102 -73.76 -7.26 -6.88
C THR A 102 -74.81 -6.33 -6.28
N PHE A 103 -75.34 -5.45 -7.12
CA PHE A 103 -76.48 -4.62 -6.75
C PHE A 103 -77.75 -5.42 -6.83
N LYS A 104 -78.51 -5.47 -5.73
CA LYS A 104 -79.82 -6.12 -5.64
C LYS A 104 -80.89 -5.12 -5.25
N ILE A 105 -82.03 -5.21 -5.90
CA ILE A 105 -83.18 -4.31 -5.63
C ILE A 105 -84.43 -5.08 -5.73
N LYS A 106 -85.44 -4.74 -4.87
CA LYS A 106 -86.81 -5.23 -4.87
C LYS A 106 -87.73 -4.11 -4.48
N ALA A 107 -88.97 -4.14 -4.97
CA ALA A 107 -89.94 -3.15 -4.65
C ALA A 107 -91.08 -3.72 -3.78
N ARG A 108 -91.70 -2.87 -2.96
CA ARG A 108 -92.86 -3.21 -2.16
C ARG A 108 -93.97 -2.29 -2.46
N ASN A 109 -95.21 -2.81 -2.75
CA ASN A 109 -96.41 -2.02 -2.99
C ASN A 109 -96.99 -1.57 -1.62
N GLN A 110 -98.01 -0.71 -1.65
CA GLN A 110 -98.64 -0.16 -0.46
C GLN A 110 -99.31 -1.22 0.43
N LYS A 111 -99.74 -2.35 -0.17
CA LYS A 111 -100.40 -3.45 0.60
C LYS A 111 -99.39 -4.48 1.16
N GLY A 112 -98.08 -4.20 0.98
CA GLY A 112 -97.01 -5.04 1.57
C GLY A 112 -96.49 -6.16 0.66
N VAL A 113 -97.01 -6.31 -0.56
CA VAL A 113 -96.57 -7.32 -1.52
C VAL A 113 -95.18 -6.91 -2.05
N MET A 114 -94.22 -7.88 -1.96
CA MET A 114 -92.87 -7.72 -2.48
C MET A 114 -92.75 -8.29 -3.88
N GLY A 115 -92.22 -7.51 -4.79
CA GLY A 115 -91.85 -7.97 -6.14
C GLY A 115 -90.53 -8.83 -6.17
N GLU A 116 -90.30 -9.33 -7.37
CA GLU A 116 -89.09 -10.11 -7.63
C GLU A 116 -87.79 -9.29 -7.39
N GLU A 117 -86.74 -9.99 -6.96
CA GLU A 117 -85.39 -9.42 -6.78
C GLU A 117 -84.73 -9.26 -8.12
N TYR A 118 -84.30 -8.05 -8.44
CA TYR A 118 -83.48 -7.75 -9.57
C TYR A 118 -82.04 -7.59 -9.13
N LYS A 119 -81.09 -8.14 -9.94
CA LYS A 119 -79.66 -8.10 -9.62
C LYS A 119 -78.85 -7.69 -10.83
N VAL A 120 -77.82 -6.83 -10.55
CA VAL A 120 -76.80 -6.42 -11.52
C VAL A 120 -75.43 -6.65 -10.91
N THR A 121 -74.58 -7.36 -11.64
CA THR A 121 -73.22 -7.64 -11.20
C THR A 121 -72.22 -6.83 -12.02
N PHE A 122 -71.30 -6.19 -11.36
CA PHE A 122 -70.21 -5.44 -11.99
C PHE A 122 -68.90 -5.61 -11.23
N THR A 123 -67.79 -5.32 -11.91
CA THR A 123 -66.45 -5.47 -11.35
C THR A 123 -65.65 -4.21 -11.61
N ILE A 124 -65.02 -3.62 -10.56
CA ILE A 124 -64.03 -2.55 -10.66
C ILE A 124 -62.64 -3.18 -10.58
N LYS A 125 -61.86 -3.03 -11.66
CA LYS A 125 -60.50 -3.59 -11.73
C LYS A 125 -59.51 -2.80 -10.86
N PRO A 126 -58.59 -3.45 -10.17
CA PRO A 126 -57.54 -2.74 -9.44
C PRO A 126 -56.60 -1.98 -10.41
N PRO A 127 -55.94 -0.90 -9.94
CA PRO A 127 -54.99 -0.16 -10.74
C PRO A 127 -53.77 -1.05 -11.10
N LEU A 128 -53.19 -0.78 -12.27
CA LEU A 128 -52.09 -1.59 -12.82
C LEU A 128 -50.90 -1.75 -11.88
N TRP A 129 -50.60 -0.72 -11.11
CA TRP A 129 -49.45 -0.75 -10.13
C TRP A 129 -49.70 -1.63 -8.91
N LYS A 130 -50.97 -1.99 -8.63
CA LYS A 130 -51.36 -2.97 -7.59
C LYS A 130 -51.55 -4.39 -8.15
N SER A 131 -51.30 -4.60 -9.43
CA SER A 131 -51.39 -5.91 -10.04
C SER A 131 -50.30 -6.84 -9.49
N LYS A 132 -50.59 -8.14 -9.49
CA LYS A 132 -49.58 -9.16 -9.06
C LYS A 132 -48.28 -9.05 -9.84
N GLY A 133 -48.32 -8.74 -11.12
CA GLY A 133 -47.14 -8.54 -11.96
C GLY A 133 -46.33 -7.29 -11.54
N ALA A 134 -47.00 -6.18 -11.22
CA ALA A 134 -46.32 -4.97 -10.74
C ALA A 134 -45.59 -5.22 -9.40
N ILE A 135 -46.24 -5.91 -8.46
CA ILE A 135 -45.62 -6.25 -7.16
C ILE A 135 -44.38 -7.12 -7.36
N ILE A 136 -44.46 -8.12 -8.23
CA ILE A 136 -43.32 -8.98 -8.56
C ILE A 136 -42.16 -8.15 -9.16
N SER A 137 -42.46 -7.23 -10.09
CA SER A 137 -41.44 -6.37 -10.70
C SER A 137 -40.76 -5.44 -9.67
N TYR A 138 -41.49 -4.93 -8.69
CA TYR A 138 -40.89 -4.14 -7.59
C TYR A 138 -39.96 -4.97 -6.72
N ILE A 139 -40.37 -6.19 -6.39
CA ILE A 139 -39.50 -7.13 -5.61
C ILE A 139 -38.21 -7.43 -6.38
N VAL A 140 -38.34 -7.76 -7.67
CA VAL A 140 -37.16 -8.02 -8.52
C VAL A 140 -36.23 -6.81 -8.60
N MET A 141 -36.80 -5.60 -8.76
CA MET A 141 -36.02 -4.37 -8.79
C MET A 141 -35.27 -4.13 -7.47
N ILE A 142 -35.92 -4.35 -6.34
CA ILE A 142 -35.29 -4.23 -5.02
C ILE A 142 -34.15 -5.25 -4.86
N ILE A 143 -34.38 -6.50 -5.25
CA ILE A 143 -33.34 -7.56 -5.20
C ILE A 143 -32.14 -7.16 -6.06
N MET A 144 -32.37 -6.71 -7.31
CA MET A 144 -31.29 -6.24 -8.18
C MET A 144 -30.49 -5.11 -7.56
N LEU A 145 -31.15 -4.14 -6.93
CA LEU A 145 -30.52 -2.99 -6.30
C LEU A 145 -29.67 -3.40 -5.08
N VAL A 146 -30.17 -4.35 -4.27
CA VAL A 146 -29.40 -4.94 -3.15
C VAL A 146 -28.17 -5.71 -3.66
N CYS A 147 -28.34 -6.55 -4.69
CA CYS A 147 -27.23 -7.29 -5.30
C CYS A 147 -26.17 -6.35 -5.91
N TYR A 148 -26.60 -5.31 -6.62
CA TYR A 148 -25.70 -4.29 -7.18
C TYR A 148 -24.89 -3.58 -6.09
N ASN A 149 -25.55 -3.13 -5.00
CA ASN A 149 -24.86 -2.49 -3.89
C ASN A 149 -23.90 -3.45 -3.17
N SER A 150 -24.32 -4.69 -2.93
CA SER A 150 -23.46 -5.70 -2.28
C SER A 150 -22.20 -6.01 -3.10
N THR A 151 -22.33 -6.12 -4.44
CA THR A 151 -21.16 -6.34 -5.30
C THR A 151 -20.24 -5.12 -5.35
N LYS A 152 -20.81 -3.91 -5.34
CA LYS A 152 -20.04 -2.66 -5.30
C LYS A 152 -19.25 -2.54 -3.99
N VAL A 153 -19.88 -2.82 -2.84
CA VAL A 153 -19.22 -2.80 -1.53
C VAL A 153 -18.08 -3.81 -1.49
N LYS A 154 -18.31 -5.08 -1.90
CA LYS A 154 -17.25 -6.11 -1.94
C LYS A 154 -16.06 -5.70 -2.82
N ARG A 155 -16.31 -5.07 -3.99
CA ARG A 155 -15.22 -4.57 -4.85
C ARG A 155 -14.43 -3.47 -4.17
N LEU A 156 -15.11 -2.57 -3.45
CA LEU A 156 -14.47 -1.48 -2.73
C LEU A 156 -13.61 -2.01 -1.57
N ASP A 157 -14.14 -2.96 -0.79
CA ASP A 157 -13.42 -3.60 0.31
C ASP A 157 -12.14 -4.31 -0.18
N ASN A 158 -12.23 -5.06 -1.29
CA ASN A 158 -11.07 -5.70 -1.89
C ASN A 158 -10.03 -4.66 -2.36
N LEU A 159 -10.47 -3.58 -2.99
CA LEU A 159 -9.57 -2.50 -3.43
C LEU A 159 -8.88 -1.82 -2.25
N VAL A 160 -9.62 -1.55 -1.18
CA VAL A 160 -9.07 -0.99 0.07
C VAL A 160 -8.06 -1.94 0.68
N ALA A 161 -8.38 -3.24 0.79
CA ALA A 161 -7.46 -4.25 1.33
C ALA A 161 -6.13 -4.30 0.56
N VAL A 162 -6.19 -4.40 -0.78
CA VAL A 162 -5.00 -4.42 -1.65
C VAL A 162 -4.18 -3.13 -1.52
N ARG A 163 -4.86 -1.97 -1.48
CA ARG A 163 -4.16 -0.68 -1.32
C ARG A 163 -3.51 -0.53 0.05
N THR A 164 -4.18 -1.00 1.10
CA THR A 164 -3.64 -0.95 2.47
C THR A 164 -2.41 -1.84 2.61
N GLU A 165 -2.46 -3.05 2.04
CA GLU A 165 -1.31 -3.97 2.03
C GLU A 165 -0.13 -3.38 1.24
N ALA A 166 -0.37 -2.83 0.04
CA ALA A 166 0.67 -2.18 -0.76
C ALA A 166 1.32 -0.99 -0.01
N LEU A 167 0.49 -0.14 0.63
CA LEU A 167 0.97 0.99 1.41
C LEU A 167 1.78 0.53 2.65
N SER A 168 1.34 -0.53 3.32
CA SER A 168 2.07 -1.10 4.46
C SER A 168 3.46 -1.61 4.06
N ASN A 169 3.55 -2.30 2.91
CA ASN A 169 4.83 -2.78 2.37
C ASN A 169 5.76 -1.63 1.96
N GLU A 170 5.20 -0.58 1.35
CA GLU A 170 5.96 0.63 1.00
C GLU A 170 6.47 1.36 2.25
N MET A 171 5.64 1.49 3.28
CA MET A 171 6.05 2.07 4.56
C MET A 171 7.16 1.28 5.25
N GLU A 172 7.10 -0.05 5.24
CA GLU A 172 8.15 -0.91 5.80
C GLU A 172 9.47 -0.75 5.04
N THR A 173 9.40 -0.73 3.69
CA THR A 173 10.58 -0.49 2.85
C THR A 173 11.20 0.88 3.10
N ASN A 174 10.37 1.92 3.17
CA ASN A 174 10.82 3.28 3.46
C ASN A 174 11.45 3.39 4.85
N LYS A 175 10.89 2.70 5.85
CA LYS A 175 11.47 2.63 7.20
C LYS A 175 12.86 2.01 7.18
N GLN A 176 13.02 0.87 6.49
CA GLN A 176 14.33 0.20 6.38
C GLN A 176 15.37 1.09 5.66
N LEU A 177 14.94 1.80 4.61
CA LEU A 177 15.81 2.77 3.92
C LEU A 177 16.19 3.93 4.83
N PHE A 178 15.25 4.45 5.61
CA PHE A 178 15.50 5.54 6.55
C PHE A 178 16.47 5.12 7.67
N ASP A 179 16.29 3.92 8.22
CA ASP A 179 17.20 3.37 9.23
C ASP A 179 18.63 3.21 8.68
N LYS A 180 18.77 2.76 7.43
CA LYS A 180 20.08 2.71 6.74
C LYS A 180 20.69 4.10 6.55
N ILE A 181 19.91 5.10 6.17
CA ILE A 181 20.41 6.48 6.02
C ILE A 181 20.92 7.01 7.35
N ILE A 182 20.18 6.79 8.44
CA ILE A 182 20.61 7.21 9.79
C ILE A 182 21.92 6.53 10.18
N GLU A 183 22.06 5.23 9.90
CA GLU A 183 23.27 4.49 10.19
C GLU A 183 24.48 5.03 9.41
N VAL A 184 24.33 5.26 8.10
CA VAL A 184 25.37 5.86 7.25
C VAL A 184 25.74 7.27 7.75
N GLU A 185 24.76 8.11 8.11
CA GLU A 185 25.03 9.45 8.62
C GLU A 185 25.74 9.40 9.98
N ARG A 186 25.33 8.49 10.86
CA ARG A 186 26.01 8.28 12.15
C ARG A 186 27.47 7.84 11.97
N ASN A 187 27.72 6.90 11.07
CA ASN A 187 29.06 6.43 10.77
C ASN A 187 29.91 7.56 10.20
N LYS A 188 29.36 8.35 9.30
CA LYS A 188 30.03 9.55 8.77
C LYS A 188 30.37 10.58 9.85
N ASN A 189 29.45 10.84 10.77
CA ASN A 189 29.69 11.75 11.90
C ASN A 189 30.79 11.22 12.84
N ASN A 190 30.75 9.96 13.18
CA ASN A 190 31.79 9.32 14.01
C ASN A 190 33.15 9.41 13.33
N TYR A 191 33.20 9.24 12.02
CA TYR A 191 34.43 9.43 11.24
C TYR A 191 34.99 10.85 11.40
N PHE A 192 34.18 11.90 11.23
CA PHE A 192 34.65 13.28 11.40
C PHE A 192 35.14 13.56 12.81
N ILE A 193 34.50 12.97 13.82
CA ILE A 193 34.96 13.10 15.21
C ILE A 193 36.34 12.42 15.37
N ASN A 194 36.48 11.20 14.92
CA ASN A 194 37.72 10.46 14.98
C ASN A 194 38.85 11.13 14.20
N LEU A 195 38.52 11.62 12.98
CA LEU A 195 39.46 12.39 12.15
C LEU A 195 39.98 13.63 12.89
N SER A 196 39.07 14.35 13.54
CA SER A 196 39.42 15.55 14.31
C SER A 196 40.40 15.20 15.46
N HIS A 197 40.19 14.06 16.09
CA HIS A 197 41.09 13.55 17.14
C HIS A 197 42.44 13.14 16.57
N GLU A 198 42.44 12.40 15.43
CA GLU A 198 43.66 11.97 14.76
C GLU A 198 44.54 13.13 14.21
N LEU A 199 43.88 14.23 13.77
CA LEU A 199 44.57 15.46 13.37
C LEU A 199 45.10 16.24 14.57
N ARG A 200 44.34 16.32 15.67
CA ARG A 200 44.70 17.10 16.86
C ARG A 200 45.92 16.55 17.58
N THR A 201 46.02 15.23 17.66
CA THR A 201 47.15 14.56 18.41
C THR A 201 48.54 14.93 17.86
N PRO A 202 48.86 14.72 16.57
CA PRO A 202 50.15 15.13 16.03
C PRO A 202 50.39 16.63 16.06
N LEU A 203 49.31 17.41 15.85
CA LEU A 203 49.38 18.88 15.90
C LEU A 203 49.76 19.38 17.29
N ASN A 204 49.14 18.82 18.36
CA ASN A 204 49.48 19.14 19.73
C ASN A 204 50.92 18.77 20.08
N VAL A 205 51.40 17.61 19.59
CA VAL A 205 52.83 17.23 19.81
C VAL A 205 53.76 18.21 19.13
N ILE A 206 53.50 18.59 17.87
CA ILE A 206 54.31 19.58 17.13
C ILE A 206 54.32 20.92 17.91
N SER A 207 53.16 21.42 18.34
CA SER A 207 53.03 22.65 19.10
C SER A 207 53.76 22.59 20.46
N SER A 208 53.65 21.45 21.15
CA SER A 208 54.34 21.25 22.44
C SER A 208 55.86 21.23 22.28
N VAL A 209 56.35 20.58 21.21
CA VAL A 209 57.81 20.57 20.91
C VAL A 209 58.29 21.98 20.53
N GLU A 210 57.53 22.72 19.75
CA GLU A 210 57.86 24.13 19.42
C GLU A 210 57.95 24.98 20.67
N GLN A 211 56.94 24.88 21.56
CA GLN A 211 56.97 25.60 22.85
C GLN A 211 58.14 25.23 23.73
N LEU A 212 58.48 23.91 23.79
CA LEU A 212 59.65 23.46 24.54
C LEU A 212 60.96 24.03 24.00
N ILE A 213 61.20 24.00 22.69
CA ILE A 213 62.35 24.58 22.03
C ILE A 213 62.41 26.09 22.33
N THR A 214 61.28 26.79 22.20
CA THR A 214 61.22 28.22 22.40
C THR A 214 61.53 28.60 23.86
N ASN A 215 60.95 27.86 24.84
CA ASN A 215 61.19 28.12 26.25
C ASN A 215 62.62 27.79 26.69
N LEU A 216 63.17 26.65 26.22
CA LEU A 216 64.54 26.27 26.55
C LEU A 216 65.58 27.23 25.91
N ASN A 217 65.30 27.76 24.73
CA ASN A 217 66.16 28.75 24.06
C ASN A 217 66.20 30.09 24.78
N LYS A 218 65.13 30.46 25.55
CA LYS A 218 65.09 31.64 26.41
C LYS A 218 65.79 31.44 27.76
N SER A 219 66.16 30.23 28.13
CA SER A 219 66.85 29.90 29.36
C SER A 219 68.32 30.31 29.30
N PRO A 220 68.96 30.79 30.41
CA PRO A 220 70.34 31.18 30.44
C PRO A 220 71.34 30.05 30.08
N LYS A 221 70.93 28.80 30.21
CA LYS A 221 71.72 27.61 29.83
C LYS A 221 71.60 27.24 28.37
N GLY A 222 70.62 27.82 27.62
CA GLY A 222 70.34 27.42 26.23
C GLY A 222 69.89 25.98 26.10
N ILE A 223 69.70 25.52 24.85
CA ILE A 223 69.36 24.15 24.52
C ILE A 223 70.56 23.49 23.82
N SER A 224 70.95 22.24 24.18
CA SER A 224 72.01 21.52 23.49
C SER A 224 71.56 21.11 22.10
N ARG A 225 72.53 20.99 21.18
CA ARG A 225 72.27 20.59 19.79
C ARG A 225 71.64 19.18 19.72
N GLU A 226 72.09 18.25 20.51
CA GLU A 226 71.54 16.90 20.60
C GLU A 226 70.05 16.89 20.94
N LYS A 227 69.59 17.75 21.90
CA LYS A 227 68.18 17.91 22.25
C LYS A 227 67.37 18.57 21.15
N ILE A 228 67.94 19.50 20.40
CA ILE A 228 67.28 20.08 19.23
C ILE A 228 67.07 19.02 18.19
N ASP A 229 68.09 18.20 17.90
CA ASP A 229 68.01 17.15 16.91
C ASP A 229 66.94 16.09 17.32
N GLU A 230 66.91 15.69 18.59
CA GLU A 230 65.87 14.78 19.15
C GLU A 230 64.45 15.35 18.96
N TYR A 231 64.24 16.64 19.33
CA TYR A 231 62.96 17.30 19.15
C TYR A 231 62.55 17.46 17.69
N MET A 232 63.51 17.71 16.79
CA MET A 232 63.26 17.77 15.34
C MET A 232 62.87 16.43 14.76
N VAL A 233 63.43 15.33 15.24
CA VAL A 233 63.02 13.99 14.85
C VAL A 233 61.57 13.71 15.24
N VAL A 234 61.17 14.05 16.48
CA VAL A 234 59.78 13.91 16.95
C VAL A 234 58.84 14.77 16.13
N MET A 235 59.18 16.03 15.85
CA MET A 235 58.38 16.96 15.04
C MET A 235 58.20 16.41 13.62
N ASN A 236 59.30 16.02 12.95
CA ASN A 236 59.26 15.47 11.59
C ASN A 236 58.39 14.20 11.50
N LYS A 237 58.47 13.30 12.49
CA LYS A 237 57.62 12.10 12.56
C LYS A 237 56.14 12.47 12.61
N ASN A 238 55.76 13.48 13.39
CA ASN A 238 54.36 13.90 13.52
C ASN A 238 53.89 14.68 12.28
N ILE A 239 54.76 15.47 11.62
CA ILE A 239 54.45 16.14 10.34
C ILE A 239 54.19 15.09 9.26
N LYS A 240 55.03 14.06 9.13
CA LYS A 240 54.83 12.96 8.15
C LYS A 240 53.51 12.23 8.42
N ARG A 241 53.20 11.94 9.71
CA ARG A 241 51.93 11.33 10.10
C ARG A 241 50.71 12.19 9.66
N LEU A 242 50.81 13.53 9.88
CA LEU A 242 49.75 14.45 9.51
C LEU A 242 49.55 14.52 8.00
N LEU A 243 50.64 14.58 7.21
CA LEU A 243 50.61 14.57 5.75
C LEU A 243 49.96 13.29 5.18
N ASN A 244 50.35 12.14 5.72
CA ASN A 244 49.74 10.85 5.31
C ASN A 244 48.25 10.84 5.61
N LEU A 245 47.82 11.38 6.76
CA LEU A 245 46.42 11.45 7.10
C LEU A 245 45.64 12.35 6.12
N ILE A 246 46.18 13.53 5.80
CA ILE A 246 45.60 14.45 4.83
C ILE A 246 45.50 13.82 3.44
N ASN A 247 46.56 13.16 2.96
CA ASN A 247 46.57 12.48 1.68
C ASN A 247 45.50 11.38 1.63
N ASN A 248 45.37 10.58 2.69
CA ASN A 248 44.33 9.55 2.77
C ASN A 248 42.91 10.13 2.71
N ILE A 249 42.67 11.31 3.30
CA ILE A 249 41.38 12.01 3.22
C ILE A 249 41.11 12.48 1.77
N ILE A 250 42.12 13.07 1.12
CA ILE A 250 42.02 13.54 -0.25
C ILE A 250 41.75 12.35 -1.18
N ASP A 251 42.43 11.25 -1.01
CA ASP A 251 42.24 10.05 -1.83
C ASP A 251 40.86 9.42 -1.62
N THR A 252 40.42 9.29 -0.37
CA THR A 252 39.06 8.84 -0.07
C THR A 252 38.02 9.72 -0.76
N THR A 253 38.22 11.05 -0.73
CA THR A 253 37.29 12.00 -1.38
C THR A 253 37.31 11.87 -2.92
N LYS A 254 38.51 11.60 -3.51
CA LYS A 254 38.62 11.33 -4.96
C LYS A 254 37.93 10.02 -5.33
N ILE A 255 38.09 8.98 -4.50
CA ILE A 255 37.41 7.68 -4.65
C ILE A 255 35.90 7.86 -4.63
N GLU A 256 35.36 8.60 -3.64
CA GLU A 256 33.92 8.88 -3.53
C GLU A 256 33.34 9.58 -4.76
N ASN A 257 34.11 10.45 -5.37
CA ASN A 257 33.71 11.22 -6.55
C ASN A 257 34.06 10.53 -7.89
N GLY A 258 34.56 9.28 -7.87
CA GLY A 258 34.99 8.56 -9.07
C GLY A 258 36.16 9.22 -9.80
N LYS A 259 36.96 10.03 -9.11
CA LYS A 259 38.09 10.79 -9.69
C LYS A 259 39.46 10.23 -9.34
N TYR A 260 39.51 9.10 -8.63
CA TYR A 260 40.77 8.42 -8.36
C TYR A 260 41.26 7.73 -9.62
N LYS A 261 42.52 7.92 -9.97
CA LYS A 261 43.13 7.36 -11.21
C LYS A 261 44.35 6.58 -10.87
N ILE A 262 44.57 5.45 -11.53
CA ILE A 262 45.75 4.61 -11.47
C ILE A 262 46.50 4.65 -12.80
N ASN A 263 47.80 4.48 -12.78
CA ASN A 263 48.68 4.45 -13.96
C ASN A 263 49.16 3.00 -14.17
N ILE A 264 48.44 2.23 -14.94
CA ILE A 264 48.73 0.84 -15.24
C ILE A 264 49.91 0.69 -16.18
N GLN A 265 50.93 -0.09 -15.78
CA GLN A 265 52.12 -0.44 -16.57
C GLN A 265 52.45 -1.93 -16.39
N GLU A 266 53.29 -2.47 -17.28
CA GLU A 266 53.82 -3.81 -17.12
C GLU A 266 54.95 -3.77 -16.08
N GLU A 267 54.72 -4.44 -14.94
CA GLU A 267 55.62 -4.41 -13.79
C GLU A 267 55.83 -5.83 -13.23
N ASP A 268 56.99 -6.06 -12.68
CA ASP A 268 57.27 -7.31 -11.92
C ASP A 268 56.68 -7.20 -10.50
N ILE A 269 55.59 -7.92 -10.29
CA ILE A 269 54.88 -7.92 -9.00
C ILE A 269 55.69 -8.55 -7.87
N VAL A 270 56.56 -9.55 -8.18
CA VAL A 270 57.41 -10.18 -7.18
C VAL A 270 58.37 -9.16 -6.65
N TYR A 271 59.10 -8.45 -7.53
CA TYR A 271 60.01 -7.40 -7.18
C TYR A 271 59.35 -6.29 -6.34
N ILE A 272 58.14 -5.82 -6.73
CA ILE A 272 57.40 -4.78 -5.99
C ILE A 272 57.12 -5.22 -4.56
N VAL A 273 56.61 -6.45 -4.37
CA VAL A 273 56.19 -6.94 -3.06
C VAL A 273 57.44 -7.19 -2.19
N GLU A 274 58.50 -7.81 -2.73
CA GLU A 274 59.74 -8.03 -2.02
C GLU A 274 60.41 -6.72 -1.62
N GLU A 275 60.54 -5.74 -2.53
CA GLU A 275 61.14 -4.45 -2.25
C GLU A 275 60.37 -3.71 -1.16
N SER A 276 59.01 -3.72 -1.25
CA SER A 276 58.16 -3.12 -0.24
C SER A 276 58.34 -3.76 1.14
N ALA A 277 58.41 -5.08 1.20
CA ALA A 277 58.61 -5.82 2.45
C ALA A 277 59.98 -5.58 3.04
N LEU A 278 61.04 -5.62 2.21
CA LEU A 278 62.40 -5.37 2.62
C LEU A 278 62.61 -3.94 3.12
N SER A 279 61.91 -2.95 2.54
CA SER A 279 61.99 -1.55 2.98
C SER A 279 61.51 -1.34 4.42
N LEU A 280 60.64 -2.22 4.93
CA LEU A 280 60.14 -2.18 6.31
C LEU A 280 60.81 -3.15 7.25
N LYS A 281 61.72 -4.00 6.76
CA LYS A 281 62.39 -5.08 7.54
C LYS A 281 63.04 -4.55 8.80
N ASP A 282 63.93 -3.60 8.70
CA ASP A 282 64.67 -3.04 9.84
C ASP A 282 63.71 -2.43 10.88
N ALA A 283 62.65 -1.79 10.42
CA ALA A 283 61.65 -1.19 11.29
C ALA A 283 60.84 -2.27 12.04
N ILE A 284 60.44 -3.35 11.37
CA ILE A 284 59.70 -4.48 11.92
C ILE A 284 60.60 -5.23 12.93
N GLU A 285 61.83 -5.55 12.56
CA GLU A 285 62.80 -6.23 13.44
C GLU A 285 63.14 -5.37 14.67
N SER A 286 63.23 -4.04 14.53
CA SER A 286 63.45 -3.15 15.68
C SER A 286 62.28 -3.13 16.68
N MET A 287 61.07 -3.54 16.26
CA MET A 287 59.94 -3.78 17.15
C MET A 287 59.97 -5.15 17.84
N GLY A 288 60.97 -5.97 17.58
CA GLY A 288 61.11 -7.33 18.13
C GLY A 288 60.20 -8.32 17.41
N LEU A 289 59.85 -8.08 16.16
CA LEU A 289 59.03 -8.95 15.30
C LEU A 289 59.96 -9.64 14.27
N ASN A 290 59.55 -10.80 13.79
CA ASN A 290 60.24 -11.52 12.74
C ASN A 290 59.51 -11.35 11.41
N LEU A 291 60.23 -10.98 10.32
CA LEU A 291 59.70 -10.86 8.99
C LEU A 291 60.20 -11.98 8.09
N ILE A 292 59.28 -12.77 7.52
CA ILE A 292 59.57 -13.89 6.63
C ILE A 292 58.96 -13.56 5.27
N ILE A 293 59.75 -13.64 4.20
CA ILE A 293 59.31 -13.41 2.82
C ILE A 293 59.57 -14.69 2.05
N ASP A 294 58.57 -15.23 1.38
CA ASP A 294 58.64 -16.45 0.61
C ASP A 294 57.95 -16.29 -0.75
N THR A 295 58.47 -16.92 -1.77
CA THR A 295 57.91 -16.86 -3.13
C THR A 295 58.13 -18.20 -3.84
N ASN A 296 57.15 -18.57 -4.69
CA ASN A 296 57.27 -19.75 -5.55
C ASN A 296 57.76 -19.43 -6.98
N THR A 297 58.05 -18.16 -7.26
CA THR A 297 58.55 -17.69 -8.56
C THR A 297 59.54 -16.54 -8.37
N GLU A 298 60.57 -16.41 -9.23
CA GLU A 298 61.55 -15.34 -9.15
C GLU A 298 61.10 -14.05 -9.83
N GLU A 299 60.20 -14.13 -10.83
CA GLU A 299 59.68 -13.01 -11.59
C GLU A 299 58.26 -13.30 -12.09
N LYS A 300 57.41 -12.29 -12.04
CA LYS A 300 56.06 -12.38 -12.61
C LYS A 300 55.58 -11.01 -13.08
N ILE A 301 55.54 -10.80 -14.39
CA ILE A 301 55.08 -9.57 -15.00
C ILE A 301 53.54 -9.53 -15.02
N ILE A 302 52.96 -8.45 -14.49
CA ILE A 302 51.52 -8.17 -14.53
C ILE A 302 51.30 -6.70 -14.90
N LYS A 303 50.08 -6.37 -15.32
CA LYS A 303 49.67 -4.96 -15.55
C LYS A 303 49.17 -4.34 -14.26
N CYS A 304 49.95 -3.45 -13.66
CA CYS A 304 49.56 -2.79 -12.40
C CYS A 304 50.19 -1.37 -12.27
N ASP A 305 49.66 -0.58 -11.34
CA ASP A 305 50.32 0.63 -10.88
C ASP A 305 51.27 0.30 -9.73
N ARG A 306 52.58 0.36 -10.01
CA ARG A 306 53.62 0.04 -9.04
C ARG A 306 53.47 0.79 -7.72
N ASN A 307 53.20 2.10 -7.77
CA ASN A 307 53.15 2.94 -6.57
C ASN A 307 51.94 2.58 -5.71
N GLU A 308 50.78 2.30 -6.36
CA GLU A 308 49.57 1.96 -5.65
C GLU A 308 49.63 0.54 -5.06
N ILE A 309 50.23 -0.43 -5.76
CA ILE A 309 50.48 -1.78 -5.19
C ILE A 309 51.47 -1.70 -4.02
N GLU A 310 52.59 -1.00 -4.19
CA GLU A 310 53.54 -0.76 -3.09
C GLU A 310 52.86 -0.19 -1.84
N ARG A 311 51.97 0.83 -2.05
CA ARG A 311 51.14 1.43 -1.00
C ARG A 311 50.23 0.41 -0.31
N CYS A 312 49.61 -0.50 -1.05
CA CYS A 312 48.79 -1.58 -0.50
C CYS A 312 49.60 -2.50 0.40
N ILE A 313 50.77 -2.96 -0.08
CA ILE A 313 51.66 -3.87 0.67
C ILE A 313 52.19 -3.20 1.96
N ILE A 314 52.65 -1.96 1.85
CA ILE A 314 53.13 -1.18 3.01
C ILE A 314 52.01 -0.99 4.04
N ASN A 315 50.76 -0.72 3.58
CA ASN A 315 49.62 -0.59 4.49
C ASN A 315 49.34 -1.89 5.24
N LEU A 316 49.31 -3.05 4.55
CA LEU A 316 49.07 -4.34 5.18
C LEU A 316 50.19 -4.70 6.18
N LEU A 317 51.47 -4.53 5.79
CA LEU A 317 52.62 -4.78 6.65
C LEU A 317 52.67 -3.86 7.88
N SER A 318 52.36 -2.58 7.70
CA SER A 318 52.24 -1.64 8.82
C SER A 318 51.15 -2.04 9.81
N ASN A 319 50.02 -2.54 9.31
CA ASN A 319 48.95 -3.04 10.17
C ASN A 319 49.40 -4.32 10.90
N ALA A 320 50.03 -5.29 10.21
CA ALA A 320 50.58 -6.47 10.81
C ALA A 320 51.57 -6.13 11.92
N ALA A 321 52.56 -5.24 11.65
CA ALA A 321 53.56 -4.81 12.65
C ALA A 321 52.94 -4.10 13.86
N LYS A 322 51.86 -3.36 13.65
CA LYS A 322 51.17 -2.62 14.71
C LYS A 322 50.40 -3.54 15.66
N PHE A 323 49.78 -4.58 15.13
CA PHE A 323 48.88 -5.45 15.91
C PHE A 323 49.50 -6.76 16.35
N THR A 324 50.72 -7.07 15.92
CA THR A 324 51.47 -8.23 16.37
C THR A 324 52.23 -7.90 17.66
N PRO A 325 52.13 -8.71 18.73
CA PRO A 325 52.94 -8.55 19.95
C PRO A 325 54.42 -8.87 19.69
N VAL A 326 55.30 -8.32 20.53
CA VAL A 326 56.75 -8.58 20.50
C VAL A 326 57.01 -10.07 20.54
N GLY A 327 57.90 -10.55 19.67
CA GLY A 327 58.22 -11.96 19.48
C GLY A 327 57.33 -12.71 18.49
N GLY A 328 56.33 -12.01 17.87
CA GLY A 328 55.50 -12.59 16.83
C GLY A 328 56.12 -12.53 15.43
N ASP A 329 55.47 -13.25 14.51
CA ASP A 329 55.93 -13.40 13.13
C ASP A 329 54.97 -12.65 12.17
N ILE A 330 55.56 -12.09 11.09
CA ILE A 330 54.88 -11.56 9.94
C ILE A 330 55.41 -12.28 8.72
N LYS A 331 54.52 -12.90 7.94
CA LYS A 331 54.88 -13.66 6.76
C LYS A 331 54.28 -13.03 5.50
N VAL A 332 55.08 -12.91 4.44
CA VAL A 332 54.65 -12.48 3.12
C VAL A 332 54.89 -13.61 2.15
N ASP A 333 53.81 -14.15 1.55
CA ASP A 333 53.93 -15.18 0.52
C ASP A 333 53.49 -14.63 -0.83
N ILE A 334 54.22 -14.93 -1.90
CA ILE A 334 53.90 -14.57 -3.27
C ILE A 334 53.77 -15.86 -4.08
N LEU A 335 52.59 -16.13 -4.62
CA LEU A 335 52.30 -17.38 -5.31
C LEU A 335 51.83 -17.09 -6.74
N ASP A 336 52.58 -17.58 -7.72
CA ASP A 336 52.14 -17.62 -9.12
C ASP A 336 51.15 -18.78 -9.29
N LEU A 337 49.91 -18.47 -9.71
CA LEU A 337 48.84 -19.41 -10.00
C LEU A 337 48.60 -19.59 -11.52
N GLY A 338 49.50 -19.01 -12.36
CA GLY A 338 49.39 -19.02 -13.81
C GLY A 338 48.70 -17.78 -14.36
N ASP A 339 47.40 -17.73 -14.33
CA ASP A 339 46.56 -16.61 -14.79
C ASP A 339 46.33 -15.53 -13.70
N LYS A 340 46.71 -15.81 -12.47
CA LYS A 340 46.61 -14.91 -11.31
C LYS A 340 47.85 -14.95 -10.47
N VAL A 341 48.12 -13.88 -9.74
CA VAL A 341 49.11 -13.85 -8.66
C VAL A 341 48.40 -13.69 -7.34
N LYS A 342 48.74 -14.50 -6.37
CA LYS A 342 48.22 -14.45 -4.99
C LYS A 342 49.31 -13.91 -4.07
N ILE A 343 49.02 -12.82 -3.36
CA ILE A 343 49.88 -12.21 -2.36
C ILE A 343 49.22 -12.40 -1.00
N ILE A 344 49.95 -12.92 -0.05
CA ILE A 344 49.46 -13.18 1.32
C ILE A 344 50.31 -12.38 2.29
N VAL A 345 49.70 -11.65 3.18
CA VAL A 345 50.31 -11.01 4.35
C VAL A 345 49.66 -11.61 5.58
N GLU A 346 50.41 -12.39 6.33
CA GLU A 346 49.92 -13.10 7.52
C GLU A 346 50.69 -12.64 8.76
N ASP A 347 49.97 -12.40 9.86
CA ASP A 347 50.53 -12.01 11.15
C ASP A 347 50.04 -12.95 12.28
N THR A 348 50.83 -13.06 13.35
CA THR A 348 50.48 -13.79 14.56
C THR A 348 49.95 -12.84 15.66
N GLY A 349 49.22 -11.82 15.25
CA GLY A 349 48.70 -10.76 16.12
C GLY A 349 47.44 -11.11 16.88
N ILE A 350 46.77 -10.05 17.37
CA ILE A 350 45.57 -10.16 18.20
C ILE A 350 44.33 -10.73 17.44
N GLY A 351 44.37 -10.73 16.10
CA GLY A 351 43.26 -11.18 15.26
C GLY A 351 42.06 -10.25 15.28
N ILE A 352 41.04 -10.61 14.48
CA ILE A 352 39.83 -9.85 14.24
C ILE A 352 38.64 -10.78 14.43
N GLU A 353 37.60 -10.35 15.17
CA GLU A 353 36.36 -11.12 15.29
C GLU A 353 35.64 -11.25 13.94
N GLU A 354 35.07 -12.42 13.64
CA GLU A 354 34.39 -12.73 12.36
C GLU A 354 33.34 -11.71 11.96
N LYS A 355 32.58 -11.18 12.93
CA LYS A 355 31.53 -10.15 12.66
C LYS A 355 32.08 -8.87 12.02
N TYR A 356 33.38 -8.61 12.13
CA TYR A 356 34.02 -7.41 11.58
C TYR A 356 34.76 -7.67 10.26
N HIS A 357 34.91 -8.92 9.78
CA HIS A 357 35.70 -9.23 8.58
C HIS A 357 35.22 -8.49 7.33
N ALA A 358 33.88 -8.34 7.15
CA ALA A 358 33.35 -7.54 6.06
C ALA A 358 33.52 -6.03 6.32
N ALA A 359 33.34 -5.61 7.55
CA ALA A 359 33.27 -4.22 7.95
C ALA A 359 34.62 -3.49 8.01
N ILE A 360 35.79 -4.22 8.11
CA ILE A 360 37.12 -3.59 8.16
C ILE A 360 37.49 -2.90 6.84
N PHE A 361 36.88 -3.28 5.74
CA PHE A 361 37.06 -2.64 4.44
C PHE A 361 36.07 -1.50 4.18
N ASP A 362 35.03 -1.41 5.01
CA ASP A 362 34.03 -0.35 4.88
C ASP A 362 34.60 0.99 5.32
N ARG A 363 34.13 2.04 4.64
CA ARG A 363 34.53 3.41 4.95
C ARG A 363 34.12 3.78 6.35
N PHE A 364 35.01 4.47 7.07
CA PHE A 364 34.74 5.03 8.39
C PHE A 364 34.57 4.03 9.54
N ASN A 365 34.79 2.71 9.27
CA ASN A 365 34.71 1.72 10.30
C ASN A 365 36.09 1.57 11.00
N GLN A 366 36.11 1.77 12.30
CA GLN A 366 37.19 1.42 13.18
C GLN A 366 36.67 0.43 14.21
N ILE A 367 37.34 -0.67 14.39
CA ILE A 367 37.05 -1.58 15.50
C ILE A 367 37.56 -0.87 16.77
N VAL A 368 36.65 -0.20 17.47
CA VAL A 368 36.98 0.35 18.80
C VAL A 368 36.56 -0.70 19.82
N ASP A 369 37.49 -1.47 20.28
CA ASP A 369 37.27 -2.37 21.41
C ASP A 369 37.61 -1.62 22.71
N GLU A 370 36.68 -1.60 23.69
CA GLU A 370 36.83 -0.89 24.97
C GLU A 370 38.04 -1.40 25.79
N HIS A 371 38.63 -2.52 25.39
CA HIS A 371 39.72 -3.17 26.11
C HIS A 371 41.08 -3.08 25.44
N THR A 372 41.19 -2.58 24.23
CA THR A 372 42.48 -2.33 23.57
C THR A 372 42.84 -0.86 23.70
N GLU A 373 43.98 -0.56 24.35
CA GLU A 373 44.62 0.76 24.26
C GLU A 373 44.66 1.15 22.79
N VAL A 374 44.01 2.26 22.43
CA VAL A 374 43.83 2.75 21.07
C VAL A 374 45.20 2.95 20.43
N LYS A 375 45.75 1.93 19.78
CA LYS A 375 46.89 2.08 18.86
C LYS A 375 46.34 2.75 17.61
N GLY A 376 46.24 4.08 17.62
CA GLY A 376 45.64 4.97 16.67
C GLY A 376 45.91 4.60 15.20
N GLY A 377 44.88 4.74 14.37
CA GLY A 377 44.95 4.63 12.90
C GLY A 377 43.75 5.36 12.28
N SER A 378 43.89 5.85 11.08
CA SER A 378 42.80 6.63 10.42
C SER A 378 41.57 5.82 10.00
N GLY A 379 41.68 4.46 10.02
CA GLY A 379 40.63 3.57 9.47
C GLY A 379 40.43 3.69 7.96
N LEU A 380 41.29 4.44 7.26
CA LEU A 380 41.19 4.67 5.82
C LEU A 380 42.09 3.75 4.98
N GLY A 381 43.11 3.17 5.60
CA GLY A 381 44.12 2.40 4.88
C GLY A 381 43.54 1.19 4.16
N LEU A 382 42.81 0.33 4.88
CA LEU A 382 42.19 -0.88 4.29
C LEU A 382 41.10 -0.55 3.24
N THR A 383 40.33 0.52 3.44
CA THR A 383 39.34 1.00 2.45
C THR A 383 40.01 1.44 1.14
N ILE A 384 41.14 2.19 1.25
CA ILE A 384 41.91 2.61 0.09
C ILE A 384 42.56 1.40 -0.57
N THR A 385 43.15 0.48 0.21
CA THR A 385 43.72 -0.76 -0.32
C THR A 385 42.71 -1.57 -1.11
N LYS A 386 41.49 -1.78 -0.57
CA LYS A 386 40.43 -2.50 -1.28
C LYS A 386 40.09 -1.81 -2.59
N HIS A 387 39.93 -0.48 -2.60
CA HIS A 387 39.60 0.25 -3.80
C HIS A 387 40.71 0.18 -4.87
N ILE A 388 41.99 0.27 -4.45
CA ILE A 388 43.12 0.11 -5.36
C ILE A 388 43.10 -1.29 -5.99
N ILE A 389 42.90 -2.34 -5.19
CA ILE A 389 42.85 -3.73 -5.67
C ILE A 389 41.64 -3.91 -6.63
N ASP A 390 40.45 -3.36 -6.30
CA ASP A 390 39.28 -3.40 -7.15
C ASP A 390 39.56 -2.71 -8.50
N MET A 391 40.27 -1.56 -8.54
CA MET A 391 40.68 -0.87 -9.77
C MET A 391 41.70 -1.68 -10.61
N HIS A 392 42.42 -2.60 -10.01
CA HIS A 392 43.30 -3.57 -10.68
C HIS A 392 42.56 -4.86 -11.09
N ASN A 393 41.21 -4.89 -11.05
CA ASN A 393 40.38 -6.06 -11.28
C ASN A 393 40.75 -7.25 -10.37
N GLY A 394 41.35 -6.96 -9.21
CA GLY A 394 41.76 -7.93 -8.21
C GLY A 394 40.70 -8.12 -7.11
N GLU A 395 41.03 -9.00 -6.20
CA GLU A 395 40.20 -9.32 -5.03
C GLU A 395 41.05 -9.28 -3.76
N ILE A 396 40.49 -8.81 -2.64
CA ILE A 396 41.15 -8.85 -1.33
C ILE A 396 40.24 -9.53 -0.31
N TYR A 397 40.80 -10.45 0.46
CA TYR A 397 40.12 -11.22 1.51
C TYR A 397 40.84 -11.12 2.83
N VAL A 398 40.11 -11.37 3.92
CA VAL A 398 40.67 -11.50 5.26
C VAL A 398 40.20 -12.81 5.89
N GLU A 399 41.16 -13.55 6.46
CA GLU A 399 40.93 -14.69 7.31
C GLU A 399 41.56 -14.36 8.66
N SER A 400 40.81 -14.37 9.75
CA SER A 400 41.33 -13.98 11.06
C SER A 400 40.59 -14.69 12.19
N GLU A 401 41.32 -15.01 13.25
CA GLU A 401 40.77 -15.54 14.50
C GLU A 401 41.39 -14.81 15.68
N VAL A 402 40.59 -14.44 16.65
CA VAL A 402 41.03 -13.70 17.83
C VAL A 402 42.12 -14.44 18.55
N ASN A 403 43.25 -13.77 18.83
CA ASN A 403 44.48 -14.28 19.42
C ASN A 403 45.23 -15.35 18.60
N LYS A 404 44.90 -15.52 17.31
CA LYS A 404 45.68 -16.38 16.42
C LYS A 404 46.38 -15.62 15.29
N GLY A 405 45.92 -14.40 15.03
CA GLY A 405 46.45 -13.54 14.00
C GLY A 405 45.51 -13.25 12.86
N THR A 406 46.01 -12.55 11.85
CA THR A 406 45.26 -12.12 10.68
C THR A 406 46.02 -12.45 9.41
N LYS A 407 45.30 -12.91 8.40
CA LYS A 407 45.81 -13.21 7.07
C LYS A 407 45.03 -12.44 6.03
N PHE A 408 45.68 -11.50 5.38
CA PHE A 408 45.16 -10.80 4.21
C PHE A 408 45.64 -11.50 2.94
N THR A 409 44.72 -11.73 2.01
CA THR A 409 45.04 -12.36 0.72
C THR A 409 44.58 -11.38 -0.39
N ILE A 410 45.53 -10.99 -1.25
CA ILE A 410 45.27 -10.23 -2.49
C ILE A 410 45.40 -11.18 -3.67
N ILE A 411 44.51 -11.12 -4.62
CA ILE A 411 44.56 -11.86 -5.88
C ILE A 411 44.51 -10.85 -7.01
N LEU A 412 45.51 -10.82 -7.89
CA LEU A 412 45.60 -9.94 -9.06
C LEU A 412 45.63 -10.78 -10.33
N PRO A 413 44.90 -10.38 -11.39
CA PRO A 413 44.99 -11.04 -12.71
C PRO A 413 46.33 -10.77 -13.38
N VAL A 414 46.86 -11.77 -14.14
CA VAL A 414 48.12 -11.63 -14.90
C VAL A 414 47.86 -11.03 -16.28
N ASP A 415 46.80 -11.48 -16.95
CA ASP A 415 46.48 -11.04 -18.30
C ASP A 415 45.15 -10.31 -18.30
N ASP A 416 45.15 -9.11 -18.81
CA ASP A 416 44.03 -8.26 -18.61
C ASP A 416 43.48 -7.66 -19.89
N SER A 417 42.29 -8.07 -20.20
CA SER A 417 41.31 -7.18 -20.84
C SER A 417 40.84 -6.14 -19.81
N ILE A 418 41.73 -5.25 -19.34
CA ILE A 418 41.26 -4.06 -18.61
C ILE A 418 40.37 -3.29 -19.59
N ASP A 419 39.08 -3.17 -19.27
CA ASP A 419 38.16 -2.34 -20.02
C ASP A 419 38.77 -0.91 -20.09
N GLU A 420 39.21 -0.49 -21.28
CA GLU A 420 39.79 0.86 -21.54
C GLU A 420 38.83 1.99 -21.15
N ASN A 421 37.59 1.66 -20.73
CA ASN A 421 36.57 2.59 -20.27
C ASN A 421 36.74 3.11 -18.82
N ILE A 422 37.72 2.63 -18.05
CA ILE A 422 38.01 3.13 -16.68
C ILE A 422 39.06 4.24 -16.70
N ILE A 423 39.64 4.53 -17.87
CA ILE A 423 40.62 5.59 -18.08
C ILE A 423 39.90 6.86 -18.58
N ILE A 424 38.94 7.39 -17.87
CA ILE A 424 38.39 8.74 -18.16
C ILE A 424 38.22 9.51 -16.85
#